data_4b387be4e9f5c4cbe047d7be0d48350a
#
_entry.id   4b387be4e9f5c4cbe047d7be0d48350a
#
_cell.length_a   1.000
_cell.length_b   1.000
_cell.length_c   1.000
_cell.angle_alpha   90.00
_cell.angle_beta   90.00
_cell.angle_gamma   90.00
#
_symmetry.space_group_name_H-M   'P 1'
#
loop_
_entity.id
_entity.type
_entity.pdbx_description
1 polymer ?
#
loop_
_entity_poly.entity_id
_entity_poly.type
_entity_poly.pdbx_seq_one_letter_code
_entity_poly.pdbx_strand_id
1 'polypeptide(L)'
;NTFFFLLLLLAQWSVLSAQNEAAAGPTGLPGDNFSLEGALELFRQAQNPEEFEKLLNSEDQHVNNIDLNEDGETDYIRVIETHDKDVRVFVLQVPVSDSENQDIAVIGLEKTGKDEAVLQIIGDEEIFGEEMIVEPSDGSEEAEIEGEDKGPAPSYGNRAAIVVNVWGWP
;
A
#
# COMPACT_ATOMS: atom_id res chain seq x y z
N ASN A 1 -31.25 50.43 -44.52
CA ASN A 1 -31.76 49.27 -43.76
C ASN A 1 -30.60 48.34 -43.44
N THR A 2 -30.04 48.59 -42.28
CA THR A 2 -28.84 47.88 -41.76
C THR A 2 -29.31 46.80 -40.80
N PHE A 3 -29.19 45.55 -41.18
CA PHE A 3 -29.40 44.40 -40.31
C PHE A 3 -28.15 44.18 -39.47
N PHE A 4 -28.26 44.44 -38.18
CA PHE A 4 -27.24 44.15 -37.17
C PHE A 4 -27.39 42.72 -36.71
N PHE A 5 -26.48 41.83 -37.17
CA PHE A 5 -26.44 40.44 -36.77
C PHE A 5 -25.63 40.33 -35.49
N LEU A 6 -26.32 40.22 -34.35
CA LEU A 6 -25.71 39.99 -33.06
C LEU A 6 -25.38 38.51 -32.92
N LEU A 7 -24.10 38.18 -33.07
CA LEU A 7 -23.58 36.83 -32.88
C LEU A 7 -23.38 36.58 -31.39
N LEU A 8 -24.30 35.85 -30.78
CA LEU A 8 -24.23 35.40 -29.36
C LEU A 8 -23.28 34.19 -29.28
N LEU A 9 -22.03 34.44 -28.90
CA LEU A 9 -21.05 33.41 -28.57
C LEU A 9 -21.40 32.83 -27.21
N LEU A 10 -22.08 31.70 -27.23
CA LEU A 10 -22.26 30.86 -26.01
C LEU A 10 -20.93 30.19 -25.69
N ALA A 11 -20.20 30.79 -24.75
CA ALA A 11 -19.07 30.12 -24.12
C ALA A 11 -19.60 28.94 -23.29
N GLN A 12 -19.47 27.76 -23.82
CA GLN A 12 -19.68 26.51 -23.06
C GLN A 12 -18.51 26.36 -22.09
N TRP A 13 -18.73 26.76 -20.86
CA TRP A 13 -17.85 26.37 -19.78
C TRP A 13 -18.10 24.87 -19.49
N SER A 14 -17.24 24.04 -20.03
CA SER A 14 -17.11 22.66 -19.57
C SER A 14 -16.62 22.71 -18.14
N VAL A 15 -17.50 22.48 -17.20
CA VAL A 15 -17.13 22.20 -15.82
C VAL A 15 -16.50 20.82 -15.85
N LEU A 16 -15.17 20.78 -15.91
CA LEU A 16 -14.40 19.57 -15.64
C LEU A 16 -14.63 19.26 -14.15
N SER A 17 -15.57 18.36 -13.89
CA SER A 17 -15.71 17.79 -12.57
C SER A 17 -14.42 17.03 -12.31
N ALA A 18 -13.52 17.60 -11.51
CA ALA A 18 -12.52 16.83 -10.83
C ALA A 18 -13.29 15.77 -10.03
N GLN A 19 -13.23 14.53 -10.46
CA GLN A 19 -13.60 13.40 -9.63
C GLN A 19 -12.60 13.41 -8.50
N ASN A 20 -13.00 14.04 -7.39
CA ASN A 20 -12.40 13.77 -6.11
C ASN A 20 -12.66 12.28 -5.88
N GLU A 21 -11.64 11.45 -5.96
CA GLU A 21 -11.72 10.08 -5.48
C GLU A 21 -12.06 10.22 -4.00
N ALA A 22 -13.35 10.15 -3.72
CA ALA A 22 -13.82 10.03 -2.36
C ALA A 22 -13.15 8.77 -1.83
N ALA A 23 -12.36 8.89 -0.78
CA ALA A 23 -11.83 7.76 -0.07
C ALA A 23 -12.96 6.74 0.07
N ALA A 24 -12.79 5.57 -0.50
CA ALA A 24 -13.80 4.53 -0.44
C ALA A 24 -14.12 4.31 1.04
N GLY A 25 -15.41 4.41 1.39
CA GLY A 25 -15.82 4.17 2.77
C GLY A 25 -15.54 2.72 3.16
N PRO A 26 -15.72 2.36 4.45
CA PRO A 26 -15.49 1.00 4.91
C PRO A 26 -16.19 -0.02 4.00
N THR A 27 -15.49 -1.06 3.61
CA THR A 27 -15.99 -2.13 2.73
C THR A 27 -16.85 -3.14 3.48
N GLY A 28 -16.70 -3.21 4.80
CA GLY A 28 -17.28 -4.22 5.68
C GLY A 28 -16.49 -5.55 5.65
N LEU A 29 -15.31 -5.55 5.04
CA LEU A 29 -14.40 -6.68 5.02
C LEU A 29 -13.38 -6.60 6.16
N PRO A 30 -12.74 -7.71 6.54
CA PRO A 30 -11.74 -7.72 7.61
C PRO A 30 -10.60 -6.72 7.41
N GLY A 31 -10.23 -6.44 6.16
CA GLY A 31 -9.18 -5.49 5.78
C GLY A 31 -9.43 -4.06 6.24
N ASP A 32 -10.69 -3.66 6.48
CA ASP A 32 -11.00 -2.35 7.07
C ASP A 32 -10.38 -2.16 8.47
N ASN A 33 -10.01 -3.26 9.12
CA ASN A 33 -9.43 -3.29 10.47
C ASN A 33 -7.90 -3.45 10.46
N PHE A 34 -7.26 -3.34 9.29
CA PHE A 34 -5.79 -3.41 9.17
C PHE A 34 -5.27 -2.30 8.27
N SER A 35 -4.25 -1.57 8.74
CA SER A 35 -3.61 -0.52 7.95
C SER A 35 -2.37 -1.04 7.23
N LEU A 36 -2.45 -1.19 5.89
CA LEU A 36 -1.30 -1.56 5.06
C LEU A 36 -0.20 -0.50 5.13
N GLU A 37 -0.56 0.78 5.07
CA GLU A 37 0.38 1.90 5.20
C GLU A 37 1.05 1.91 6.57
N GLY A 38 0.26 1.70 7.64
CA GLY A 38 0.77 1.60 9.00
C GLY A 38 1.75 0.45 9.16
N ALA A 39 1.42 -0.73 8.62
CA ALA A 39 2.29 -1.90 8.65
C ALA A 39 3.61 -1.65 7.93
N LEU A 40 3.56 -0.99 6.77
CA LEU A 40 4.74 -0.64 6.00
C LEU A 40 5.65 0.35 6.75
N GLU A 41 5.07 1.32 7.44
CA GLU A 41 5.82 2.27 8.27
C GLU A 41 6.45 1.58 9.48
N LEU A 42 5.75 0.66 10.16
CA LEU A 42 6.31 -0.15 11.25
C LEU A 42 7.45 -1.05 10.76
N PHE A 43 7.31 -1.62 9.57
CA PHE A 43 8.37 -2.41 8.94
C PHE A 43 9.66 -1.60 8.74
N ARG A 44 9.53 -0.34 8.31
CA ARG A 44 10.67 0.57 8.13
C ARG A 44 11.36 0.96 9.45
N GLN A 45 10.63 0.95 10.54
CA GLN A 45 11.15 1.28 11.89
C GLN A 45 11.82 0.09 12.57
N ALA A 46 11.37 -1.13 12.29
CA ALA A 46 11.87 -2.34 12.90
C ALA A 46 13.34 -2.63 12.51
N GLN A 47 14.06 -3.32 13.39
CA GLN A 47 15.46 -3.71 13.19
C GLN A 47 15.63 -5.21 12.89
N ASN A 48 14.55 -5.98 13.01
CA ASN A 48 14.49 -7.41 12.72
C ASN A 48 13.02 -7.87 12.59
N PRO A 49 12.75 -9.08 12.05
CA PRO A 49 11.39 -9.57 11.87
C PRO A 49 10.60 -9.70 13.17
N GLU A 50 11.27 -10.11 14.27
CA GLU A 50 10.63 -10.27 15.58
C GLU A 50 10.19 -8.93 16.18
N GLU A 51 10.98 -7.88 15.98
CA GLU A 51 10.59 -6.53 16.40
C GLU A 51 9.42 -6.02 15.55
N PHE A 52 9.43 -6.26 14.25
CA PHE A 52 8.32 -5.93 13.38
C PHE A 52 7.03 -6.64 13.81
N GLU A 53 7.07 -7.95 14.04
CA GLU A 53 5.93 -8.73 14.52
C GLU A 53 5.39 -8.17 15.85
N LYS A 54 6.28 -7.80 16.77
CA LYS A 54 5.91 -7.19 18.05
C LYS A 54 5.23 -5.82 17.86
N LEU A 55 5.73 -4.99 16.95
CA LEU A 55 5.15 -3.69 16.65
C LEU A 55 3.76 -3.84 16.03
N LEU A 56 3.58 -4.75 15.06
CA LEU A 56 2.29 -5.04 14.44
C LEU A 56 1.21 -5.40 15.45
N ASN A 57 1.58 -6.17 16.48
CA ASN A 57 0.65 -6.67 17.50
C ASN A 57 0.58 -5.77 18.74
N SER A 58 1.12 -4.56 18.67
CA SER A 58 1.03 -3.57 19.74
C SER A 58 -0.23 -2.73 19.61
N GLU A 59 -1.12 -2.76 20.59
CA GLU A 59 -2.34 -1.96 20.62
C GLU A 59 -2.06 -0.45 20.45
N ASP A 60 -0.92 0.04 20.95
CA ASP A 60 -0.53 1.45 20.89
C ASP A 60 -0.27 1.93 19.44
N GLN A 61 0.00 1.02 18.52
CA GLN A 61 0.26 1.36 17.11
C GLN A 61 -1.01 1.54 16.29
N HIS A 62 -2.14 0.98 16.73
CA HIS A 62 -3.43 1.05 16.03
C HIS A 62 -3.39 0.58 14.57
N VAL A 63 -2.48 -0.33 14.23
CA VAL A 63 -2.31 -0.87 12.87
C VAL A 63 -3.13 -2.13 12.67
N ASN A 64 -3.16 -3.00 13.70
CA ASN A 64 -3.88 -4.28 13.70
C ASN A 64 -5.08 -4.24 14.64
N ASN A 65 -6.27 -4.42 14.10
CA ASN A 65 -7.53 -4.64 14.83
C ASN A 65 -8.35 -5.75 14.15
N ILE A 66 -7.67 -6.67 13.44
CA ILE A 66 -8.32 -7.80 12.76
C ILE A 66 -8.86 -8.79 13.79
N ASP A 67 -10.06 -9.32 13.52
CA ASP A 67 -10.71 -10.42 14.24
C ASP A 67 -11.35 -11.33 13.18
N LEU A 68 -10.60 -12.35 12.73
CA LEU A 68 -11.05 -13.27 11.67
C LEU A 68 -11.85 -14.47 12.23
N ASN A 69 -11.65 -14.76 13.51
CA ASN A 69 -12.36 -15.86 14.18
C ASN A 69 -13.66 -15.39 14.85
N GLU A 70 -13.94 -14.07 14.83
CA GLU A 70 -15.13 -13.42 15.37
C GLU A 70 -15.33 -13.66 16.90
N ASP A 71 -14.23 -13.78 17.67
CA ASP A 71 -14.31 -13.97 19.11
C ASP A 71 -14.36 -12.63 19.90
N GLY A 72 -14.16 -11.51 19.22
CA GLY A 72 -14.20 -10.15 19.75
C GLY A 72 -12.86 -9.66 20.32
N GLU A 73 -11.78 -10.45 20.13
CA GLU A 73 -10.42 -10.07 20.46
C GLU A 73 -9.62 -9.84 19.16
N THR A 74 -8.60 -8.98 19.22
CA THR A 74 -7.72 -8.77 18.06
C THR A 74 -6.83 -9.99 17.85
N ASP A 75 -6.86 -10.54 16.63
CA ASP A 75 -6.03 -11.67 16.26
C ASP A 75 -4.54 -11.29 16.19
N TYR A 76 -3.69 -12.24 16.60
CA TYR A 76 -2.25 -12.08 16.54
C TYR A 76 -1.71 -12.37 15.16
N ILE A 77 -0.95 -11.41 14.59
CA ILE A 77 -0.30 -11.56 13.29
C ILE A 77 1.11 -12.13 13.48
N ARG A 78 1.42 -13.21 12.78
CA ARG A 78 2.77 -13.77 12.66
C ARG A 78 3.47 -13.21 11.43
N VAL A 79 4.77 -13.01 11.54
CA VAL A 79 5.62 -12.61 10.42
C VAL A 79 6.48 -13.79 9.97
N ILE A 80 6.24 -14.27 8.75
CA ILE A 80 6.97 -15.40 8.17
C ILE A 80 7.89 -14.89 7.09
N GLU A 81 9.20 -14.96 7.33
CA GLU A 81 10.20 -14.54 6.36
C GLU A 81 10.62 -15.66 5.43
N THR A 82 10.75 -15.32 4.15
CA THR A 82 11.39 -16.14 3.11
C THR A 82 12.29 -15.25 2.28
N HIS A 83 13.50 -15.75 1.92
CA HIS A 83 14.41 -14.99 1.09
C HIS A 83 15.06 -15.86 0.01
N ASP A 84 15.30 -15.27 -1.15
CA ASP A 84 16.11 -15.84 -2.24
C ASP A 84 16.95 -14.74 -2.88
N LYS A 85 18.29 -14.81 -2.70
CA LYS A 85 19.27 -13.86 -3.24
C LYS A 85 18.94 -12.39 -2.89
N ASP A 86 18.43 -11.66 -3.87
CA ASP A 86 18.15 -10.23 -3.79
C ASP A 86 16.68 -9.92 -3.48
N VAL A 87 15.88 -10.93 -3.17
CA VAL A 87 14.46 -10.80 -2.81
C VAL A 87 14.22 -11.32 -1.40
N ARG A 88 13.53 -10.53 -0.58
CA ARG A 88 13.01 -10.95 0.73
C ARG A 88 11.49 -10.75 0.73
N VAL A 89 10.79 -11.71 1.31
CA VAL A 89 9.33 -11.71 1.39
C VAL A 89 8.93 -11.96 2.84
N PHE A 90 8.03 -11.13 3.37
CA PHE A 90 7.47 -11.27 4.70
C PHE A 90 5.96 -11.45 4.57
N VAL A 91 5.48 -12.65 4.89
CA VAL A 91 4.05 -12.96 4.91
C VAL A 91 3.48 -12.60 6.27
N LEU A 92 2.44 -11.78 6.29
CA LEU A 92 1.67 -11.44 7.48
C LEU A 92 0.51 -12.41 7.57
N GLN A 93 0.53 -13.28 8.58
CA GLN A 93 -0.38 -14.42 8.68
C GLN A 93 -1.09 -14.45 10.04
N VAL A 94 -2.40 -14.65 10.01
CA VAL A 94 -3.25 -14.86 11.18
C VAL A 94 -3.58 -16.34 11.32
N PRO A 95 -3.28 -16.98 12.46
CA PRO A 95 -3.81 -18.33 12.77
C PRO A 95 -5.28 -18.21 13.18
N VAL A 96 -6.18 -18.58 12.27
CA VAL A 96 -7.64 -18.54 12.50
C VAL A 96 -8.11 -19.69 13.38
N SER A 97 -7.41 -20.83 13.32
CA SER A 97 -7.67 -22.00 14.17
C SER A 97 -6.39 -22.82 14.37
N ASP A 98 -6.47 -23.93 15.11
CA ASP A 98 -5.33 -24.86 15.32
C ASP A 98 -4.76 -25.45 14.01
N SER A 99 -5.53 -25.46 12.93
CA SER A 99 -5.16 -26.07 11.64
C SER A 99 -5.31 -25.15 10.44
N GLU A 100 -5.74 -23.93 10.65
CA GLU A 100 -6.03 -22.96 9.58
C GLU A 100 -5.32 -21.65 9.84
N ASN A 101 -4.61 -21.17 8.83
CA ASN A 101 -3.96 -19.87 8.84
C ASN A 101 -4.44 -19.09 7.61
N GLN A 102 -4.62 -17.77 7.79
CA GLN A 102 -4.97 -16.84 6.73
C GLN A 102 -3.84 -15.84 6.53
N ASP A 103 -3.33 -15.75 5.32
CA ASP A 103 -2.42 -14.69 4.93
C ASP A 103 -3.23 -13.41 4.71
N ILE A 104 -2.84 -12.32 5.34
CA ILE A 104 -3.56 -11.05 5.23
C ILE A 104 -2.86 -10.05 4.33
N ALA A 105 -1.54 -10.10 4.27
CA ALA A 105 -0.73 -9.27 3.39
C ALA A 105 0.67 -9.86 3.20
N VAL A 106 1.36 -9.38 2.18
CA VAL A 106 2.75 -9.75 1.88
C VAL A 106 3.58 -8.48 1.68
N ILE A 107 4.69 -8.37 2.41
CA ILE A 107 5.69 -7.34 2.17
C ILE A 107 6.79 -7.93 1.29
N GLY A 108 7.02 -7.32 0.13
CA GLY A 108 8.07 -7.69 -0.81
C GLY A 108 9.18 -6.65 -0.83
N LEU A 109 10.44 -7.11 -0.75
CA LEU A 109 11.62 -6.31 -0.98
C LEU A 109 12.43 -6.91 -2.12
N GLU A 110 12.80 -6.08 -3.08
CA GLU A 110 13.72 -6.43 -4.15
C GLU A 110 14.91 -5.46 -4.14
N LYS A 111 16.11 -6.00 -3.98
CA LYS A 111 17.33 -5.23 -3.99
C LYS A 111 17.64 -4.72 -5.40
N THR A 112 17.74 -3.42 -5.57
CA THR A 112 18.01 -2.76 -6.85
C THR A 112 19.41 -2.18 -6.95
N GLY A 113 20.09 -2.01 -5.81
CA GLY A 113 21.43 -1.45 -5.72
C GLY A 113 22.19 -1.92 -4.49
N LYS A 114 23.31 -1.29 -4.20
CA LYS A 114 24.14 -1.64 -3.04
C LYS A 114 23.40 -1.40 -1.72
N ASP A 115 22.72 -0.26 -1.63
CA ASP A 115 21.99 0.23 -0.46
C ASP A 115 20.55 0.64 -0.81
N GLU A 116 20.02 0.14 -1.95
CA GLU A 116 18.71 0.48 -2.49
C GLU A 116 17.86 -0.78 -2.65
N ALA A 117 16.61 -0.68 -2.31
CA ALA A 117 15.61 -1.71 -2.53
C ALA A 117 14.25 -1.08 -2.89
N VAL A 118 13.46 -1.81 -3.65
CA VAL A 118 12.03 -1.53 -3.82
C VAL A 118 11.28 -2.27 -2.73
N LEU A 119 10.41 -1.57 -2.04
CA LEU A 119 9.56 -2.08 -0.99
C LEU A 119 8.10 -1.86 -1.37
N GLN A 120 7.27 -2.87 -1.18
CA GLN A 120 5.81 -2.77 -1.32
C GLN A 120 5.13 -3.72 -0.34
N ILE A 121 3.91 -3.38 0.05
CA ILE A 121 3.00 -4.30 0.74
C ILE A 121 1.79 -4.57 -0.14
N ILE A 122 1.40 -5.82 -0.24
CA ILE A 122 0.27 -6.29 -1.03
C ILE A 122 -0.73 -6.91 -0.08
N GLY A 123 -1.91 -6.33 0.03
CA GLY A 123 -3.03 -6.88 0.80
C GLY A 123 -3.71 -8.02 0.04
N ASP A 124 -4.11 -9.04 0.76
CA ASP A 124 -4.77 -10.22 0.20
C ASP A 124 -6.21 -9.91 -0.27
N GLU A 125 -6.60 -10.42 -1.43
CA GLU A 125 -7.92 -10.19 -2.03
C GLU A 125 -9.07 -10.68 -1.16
N GLU A 126 -8.90 -11.78 -0.43
CA GLU A 126 -9.95 -12.33 0.45
C GLU A 126 -10.19 -11.42 1.67
N ILE A 127 -9.16 -10.68 2.08
CA ILE A 127 -9.21 -9.79 3.24
C ILE A 127 -9.68 -8.38 2.86
N PHE A 128 -9.24 -7.86 1.71
CA PHE A 128 -9.51 -6.48 1.27
C PHE A 128 -10.56 -6.36 0.17
N GLY A 129 -11.02 -7.49 -0.42
CA GLY A 129 -11.98 -7.52 -1.54
C GLY A 129 -11.34 -7.34 -2.90
N GLU A 130 -10.11 -6.85 -2.95
CA GLU A 130 -9.27 -6.72 -4.13
C GLU A 130 -7.79 -6.75 -3.72
N GLU A 131 -6.89 -7.01 -4.66
CA GLU A 131 -5.46 -6.89 -4.41
C GLU A 131 -5.10 -5.42 -4.22
N MET A 132 -4.73 -5.04 -3.01
CA MET A 132 -4.31 -3.69 -2.67
C MET A 132 -2.79 -3.60 -2.60
N ILE A 133 -2.20 -2.72 -3.41
CA ILE A 133 -0.74 -2.49 -3.40
C ILE A 133 -0.46 -1.12 -2.79
N VAL A 134 0.36 -1.10 -1.74
CA VAL A 134 0.83 0.13 -1.10
C VAL A 134 2.36 0.19 -1.19
N GLU A 135 2.86 1.31 -1.65
CA GLU A 135 4.27 1.64 -1.70
C GLU A 135 4.59 2.71 -0.64
N PRO A 136 5.83 2.78 -0.11
CA PRO A 136 6.19 3.84 0.81
C PRO A 136 6.04 5.21 0.16
N SER A 137 5.37 6.14 0.82
CA SER A 137 5.42 7.53 0.42
C SER A 137 6.76 8.12 0.86
N ASP A 138 7.58 8.49 -0.11
CA ASP A 138 8.71 9.39 0.17
C ASP A 138 8.14 10.75 0.49
N GLY A 139 8.22 11.30 1.59
CA GLY A 139 7.73 12.67 1.88
C GLY A 139 8.26 13.78 0.94
N SER A 140 8.60 13.45 -0.30
CA SER A 140 8.91 14.37 -1.39
C SER A 140 7.63 14.60 -2.18
N GLU A 141 7.01 15.77 -1.94
CA GLU A 141 6.00 16.35 -2.80
C GLU A 141 6.39 16.23 -4.28
N GLU A 142 5.41 15.88 -5.09
CA GLU A 142 5.38 15.78 -6.54
C GLU A 142 6.47 16.59 -7.26
N ALA A 143 7.47 15.93 -7.81
CA ALA A 143 8.26 16.49 -8.88
C ALA A 143 7.46 16.30 -10.17
N GLU A 144 6.77 17.35 -10.62
CA GLU A 144 6.25 17.44 -11.98
C GLU A 144 7.39 17.17 -12.97
N ILE A 145 7.38 16.03 -13.62
CA ILE A 145 8.24 15.79 -14.78
C ILE A 145 7.43 16.18 -16.01
N GLU A 146 7.59 17.45 -16.43
CA GLU A 146 7.33 17.83 -17.81
C GLU A 146 8.37 17.15 -18.71
N GLY A 147 7.89 16.40 -19.70
CA GLY A 147 8.69 16.20 -20.89
C GLY A 147 8.77 14.81 -21.49
N GLU A 148 8.14 14.70 -22.66
CA GLU A 148 8.43 13.86 -23.82
C GLU A 148 7.88 12.44 -23.89
N ASP A 149 6.84 12.40 -24.72
CA ASP A 149 6.28 11.32 -25.55
C ASP A 149 7.29 10.24 -25.97
N LYS A 150 7.22 9.08 -25.31
CA LYS A 150 7.65 7.80 -25.87
C LYS A 150 6.61 6.75 -25.50
N GLY A 151 5.86 6.30 -26.52
CA GLY A 151 4.88 5.27 -26.63
C GLY A 151 4.63 4.29 -25.46
N PRO A 152 3.52 3.53 -25.45
CA PRO A 152 3.03 2.84 -24.27
C PRO A 152 3.95 1.69 -23.85
N ALA A 153 4.87 1.98 -22.94
CA ALA A 153 5.45 0.95 -22.09
C ALA A 153 4.46 0.65 -20.98
N PRO A 154 4.37 -0.60 -20.47
CA PRO A 154 3.53 -0.89 -19.33
C PRO A 154 3.99 0.00 -18.17
N SER A 155 3.08 0.84 -17.68
CA SER A 155 3.30 1.72 -16.55
C SER A 155 3.40 0.87 -15.28
N TYR A 156 4.59 0.36 -15.02
CA TYR A 156 4.96 0.07 -13.65
C TYR A 156 5.19 1.43 -13.01
N GLY A 157 4.30 1.81 -12.10
CA GLY A 157 4.38 3.07 -11.38
C GLY A 157 5.80 3.33 -10.89
N ASN A 158 6.13 4.59 -10.74
CA ASN A 158 7.45 5.06 -10.32
C ASN A 158 7.73 4.47 -8.92
N ARG A 159 8.29 3.24 -8.87
CA ARG A 159 8.57 2.54 -7.62
C ARG A 159 9.63 3.33 -6.89
N ALA A 160 9.27 3.90 -5.76
CA ALA A 160 10.20 4.61 -4.92
C ALA A 160 11.26 3.63 -4.39
N ALA A 161 12.51 3.80 -4.80
CA ALA A 161 13.62 3.10 -4.19
C ALA A 161 13.86 3.72 -2.81
N ILE A 162 13.67 2.93 -1.75
CA ILE A 162 13.94 3.37 -0.39
C ILE A 162 15.23 2.75 0.15
N VAL A 163 15.89 3.49 1.02
CA VAL A 163 17.02 2.98 1.78
C VAL A 163 16.47 2.18 2.96
N VAL A 164 16.54 0.85 2.88
CA VAL A 164 16.13 -0.04 3.96
C VAL A 164 17.30 -0.91 4.36
N ASN A 165 17.64 -0.91 5.64
CA ASN A 165 18.77 -1.71 6.15
C ASN A 165 18.35 -3.13 6.56
N VAL A 166 17.34 -3.71 5.90
CA VAL A 166 16.87 -5.07 6.20
C VAL A 166 17.86 -6.17 5.81
N TRP A 167 18.80 -5.87 4.92
CA TRP A 167 19.86 -6.83 4.52
C TRP A 167 20.88 -7.13 5.63
N GLY A 168 20.87 -6.32 6.69
CA GLY A 168 21.67 -6.53 7.89
C GLY A 168 20.90 -7.23 9.02
N TRP A 169 19.64 -7.59 8.80
CA TRP A 169 18.85 -8.32 9.79
C TRP A 169 19.42 -9.73 9.98
N PRO A 170 19.46 -10.22 11.23
CA PRO A 170 20.00 -11.53 11.56
C PRO A 170 19.22 -12.68 10.94
#